data_165471b872436ccc4428257dc9f6a2e7
#
_entry.id   165471b872436ccc4428257dc9f6a2e7
#
_cell.length_a   1.000
_cell.length_b   1.000
_cell.length_c   1.000
_cell.angle_alpha   90.00
_cell.angle_beta   90.00
_cell.angle_gamma   90.00
#
_symmetry.space_group_name_H-M   'P 1'
#
loop_
_entity.id
_entity.type
_entity.pdbx_description
1 polymer ?
#
loop_
_entity_poly.entity_id
_entity_poly.type
_entity_poly.pdbx_seq_one_letter_code
_entity_poly.pdbx_strand_id
1 'polypeptide(L)'
;IGLGTFRPVQVEDLNRHQMDSEYFEVSPATSMAINQARKRHKNIIAVGTSTVRALETIAISGFQVTPKRGWTDKFIYPPYEYKMVDKMITNFHTPQSTLLMMVSAFAGRKLIKKAYLEAKRKKYRFLSYGDAMIIV
;
A
#
# COMPACT_ATOMS: atom_id res chain seq x y z
N ILE A 1 -13.10 -1.02 -0.88
CA ILE A 1 -12.23 -0.93 -2.07
C ILE A 1 -12.60 -1.99 -3.08
N GLY A 2 -12.49 -1.67 -4.40
CA GLY A 2 -12.85 -2.55 -5.51
C GLY A 2 -11.81 -3.65 -5.81
N LEU A 3 -12.01 -4.42 -6.88
CA LEU A 3 -11.27 -5.64 -7.20
C LEU A 3 -10.11 -5.44 -8.21
N GLY A 4 -9.75 -4.23 -8.59
CA GLY A 4 -8.85 -3.94 -9.71
C GLY A 4 -7.34 -4.13 -9.49
N THR A 5 -6.89 -4.66 -8.37
CA THR A 5 -5.49 -4.56 -7.92
C THR A 5 -4.52 -5.62 -8.46
N PHE A 6 -4.96 -6.55 -9.30
CA PHE A 6 -4.20 -7.78 -9.55
C PHE A 6 -3.57 -7.92 -10.94
N ARG A 7 -3.58 -6.86 -11.77
CA ARG A 7 -2.93 -6.94 -13.09
C ARG A 7 -1.41 -6.97 -12.96
N PRO A 8 -0.73 -7.93 -13.60
CA PRO A 8 0.73 -7.91 -13.71
C PRO A 8 1.19 -6.67 -14.48
N VAL A 9 2.35 -6.15 -14.10
CA VAL A 9 3.00 -5.08 -14.85
C VAL A 9 3.59 -5.69 -16.13
N GLN A 10 3.10 -5.26 -17.28
CA GLN A 10 3.48 -5.79 -18.61
C GLN A 10 4.30 -4.79 -19.44
N VAL A 11 4.70 -3.67 -18.84
CA VAL A 11 5.43 -2.61 -19.52
C VAL A 11 6.85 -2.49 -18.97
N GLU A 12 7.82 -2.23 -19.84
CA GLU A 12 9.22 -1.95 -19.43
C GLU A 12 9.35 -0.57 -18.79
N ASP A 13 8.61 0.41 -19.30
CA ASP A 13 8.56 1.76 -18.75
C ASP A 13 7.36 1.89 -17.79
N LEU A 14 7.62 1.98 -16.50
CA LEU A 14 6.60 2.08 -15.45
C LEU A 14 5.70 3.30 -15.60
N ASN A 15 6.16 4.38 -16.22
CA ASN A 15 5.35 5.56 -16.48
C ASN A 15 4.20 5.29 -17.47
N ARG A 16 4.30 4.22 -18.26
CA ARG A 16 3.27 3.79 -19.21
C ARG A 16 2.28 2.78 -18.61
N HIS A 17 2.54 2.32 -17.38
CA HIS A 17 1.62 1.40 -16.72
C HIS A 17 0.36 2.13 -16.26
N GLN A 18 -0.78 1.71 -16.81
CA GLN A 18 -2.09 2.21 -16.37
C GLN A 18 -2.62 1.29 -15.26
N MET A 19 -2.80 1.88 -14.08
CA MET A 19 -3.46 1.20 -12.96
C MET A 19 -4.96 1.16 -13.21
N ASP A 20 -5.58 0.02 -12.92
CA ASP A 20 -7.04 -0.05 -12.87
C ASP A 20 -7.55 0.87 -11.75
N SER A 21 -8.60 1.62 -12.10
CA SER A 21 -9.25 2.50 -11.15
C SER A 21 -10.09 1.69 -10.17
N GLU A 22 -9.95 1.95 -8.87
CA GLU A 22 -10.68 1.29 -7.81
C GLU A 22 -11.50 2.28 -7.00
N TYR A 23 -12.76 1.92 -6.75
CA TYR A 23 -13.61 2.70 -5.86
C TYR A 23 -13.13 2.57 -4.42
N PHE A 24 -13.09 3.68 -3.69
CA PHE A 24 -12.80 3.69 -2.26
C PHE A 24 -13.72 4.66 -1.53
N GLU A 25 -13.89 4.42 -0.24
CA GLU A 25 -14.58 5.32 0.67
C GLU A 25 -13.83 5.41 2.01
N VAL A 26 -13.59 6.64 2.46
CA VAL A 26 -13.08 6.95 3.80
C VAL A 26 -14.13 7.79 4.52
N SER A 27 -14.72 7.22 5.55
CA SER A 27 -15.79 7.86 6.32
C SER A 27 -15.31 9.06 7.14
N PRO A 28 -16.21 9.97 7.53
CA PRO A 28 -15.87 11.05 8.46
C PRO A 28 -15.26 10.54 9.79
N ALA A 29 -15.82 9.47 10.35
CA ALA A 29 -15.32 8.87 11.58
C ALA A 29 -13.87 8.36 11.42
N THR A 30 -13.57 7.67 10.30
CA THR A 30 -12.22 7.20 9.98
C THR A 30 -11.24 8.36 9.81
N SER A 31 -11.62 9.40 9.08
CA SER A 31 -10.78 10.59 8.89
C SER A 31 -10.47 11.28 10.21
N MET A 32 -11.47 11.44 11.07
CA MET A 32 -11.29 12.04 12.40
C MET A 32 -10.33 11.20 13.26
N ALA A 33 -10.50 9.88 13.28
CA ALA A 33 -9.64 8.98 14.06
C ALA A 33 -8.17 9.05 13.58
N ILE A 34 -7.93 9.04 12.27
CA ILE A 34 -6.60 9.18 11.69
C ILE A 34 -5.98 10.53 12.07
N ASN A 35 -6.71 11.62 11.89
CA ASN A 35 -6.21 12.95 12.20
C ASN A 35 -5.93 13.14 13.70
N GLN A 36 -6.74 12.56 14.58
CA GLN A 36 -6.48 12.55 16.02
C GLN A 36 -5.24 11.73 16.38
N ALA A 37 -5.05 10.56 15.75
CA ALA A 37 -3.86 9.74 15.94
C ALA A 37 -2.59 10.51 15.53
N ARG A 38 -2.63 11.19 14.38
CA ARG A 38 -1.53 12.03 13.90
C ARG A 38 -1.20 13.19 14.86
N LYS A 39 -2.22 13.91 15.35
CA LYS A 39 -2.04 14.97 16.34
C LYS A 39 -1.39 14.47 17.64
N ARG A 40 -1.59 13.21 17.97
CA ARG A 40 -1.00 12.54 19.14
C ARG A 40 0.31 11.81 18.83
N HIS A 41 0.91 12.06 17.67
CA HIS A 41 2.14 11.39 17.20
C HIS A 41 2.07 9.85 17.23
N LYS A 42 0.89 9.29 16.93
CA LYS A 42 0.70 7.85 16.83
C LYS A 42 0.90 7.39 15.38
N ASN A 43 1.47 6.19 15.23
CA ASN A 43 1.66 5.57 13.92
C ASN A 43 0.33 5.17 13.30
N ILE A 44 0.19 5.42 12.01
CA ILE A 44 -0.90 4.91 11.18
C ILE A 44 -0.44 3.60 10.54
N ILE A 45 -1.09 2.52 10.96
CA ILE A 45 -0.79 1.17 10.48
C ILE A 45 -1.86 0.79 9.46
N ALA A 46 -1.48 0.70 8.19
CA ALA A 46 -2.39 0.26 7.13
C ALA A 46 -2.39 -1.26 7.02
N VAL A 47 -3.57 -1.86 7.04
CA VAL A 47 -3.75 -3.29 6.79
C VAL A 47 -4.29 -3.47 5.38
N GLY A 48 -3.48 -4.10 4.52
CA GLY A 48 -3.75 -4.30 3.10
C GLY A 48 -3.27 -3.14 2.21
N THR A 49 -2.79 -3.50 1.03
CA THR A 49 -2.28 -2.56 0.01
C THR A 49 -3.35 -1.61 -0.51
N SER A 50 -4.59 -2.07 -0.57
CA SER A 50 -5.74 -1.25 -0.95
C SER A 50 -6.01 -0.11 0.04
N THR A 51 -5.88 -0.39 1.35
CA THR A 51 -5.96 0.65 2.40
C THR A 51 -4.85 1.69 2.21
N VAL A 52 -3.63 1.24 1.91
CA VAL A 52 -2.50 2.13 1.60
C VAL A 52 -2.85 3.06 0.43
N ARG A 53 -3.32 2.51 -0.70
CA ARG A 53 -3.70 3.32 -1.87
C ARG A 53 -4.76 4.35 -1.54
N ALA A 54 -5.80 3.96 -0.81
CA ALA A 54 -6.87 4.88 -0.40
C ALA A 54 -6.32 6.02 0.46
N LEU A 55 -5.53 5.72 1.50
CA LEU A 55 -4.97 6.73 2.39
C LEU A 55 -4.00 7.66 1.69
N GLU A 56 -3.10 7.12 0.86
CA GLU A 56 -2.15 7.93 0.09
C GLU A 56 -2.81 8.75 -1.03
N THR A 57 -4.02 8.37 -1.48
CA THR A 57 -4.81 9.16 -2.45
C THR A 57 -5.45 10.38 -1.81
N ILE A 58 -5.88 10.27 -0.55
CA ILE A 58 -6.57 11.36 0.16
C ILE A 58 -5.66 12.18 1.07
N ALA A 59 -4.40 11.80 1.19
CA ALA A 59 -3.42 12.56 1.95
C ALA A 59 -3.21 13.94 1.33
N ILE A 60 -3.43 15.00 2.12
CA ILE A 60 -3.22 16.39 1.73
C ILE A 60 -1.98 16.97 2.42
N SER A 61 -1.60 18.18 2.08
CA SER A 61 -0.54 18.91 2.77
C SER A 61 -0.78 18.94 4.28
N GLY A 62 0.27 18.73 5.07
CA GLY A 62 0.18 18.68 6.53
C GLY A 62 -0.19 17.29 7.08
N PHE A 63 -0.13 16.26 6.26
CA PHE A 63 -0.39 14.87 6.67
C PHE A 63 -1.77 14.66 7.31
N GLN A 64 -2.76 15.36 6.80
CA GLN A 64 -4.16 15.20 7.19
C GLN A 64 -4.94 14.47 6.09
N VAL A 65 -6.04 13.86 6.49
CA VAL A 65 -7.00 13.24 5.59
C VAL A 65 -8.38 13.87 5.76
N THR A 66 -9.12 13.93 4.67
CA THR A 66 -10.53 14.35 4.67
C THR A 66 -11.42 13.17 4.32
N PRO A 67 -12.69 13.16 4.79
CA PRO A 67 -13.66 12.19 4.31
C PRO A 67 -13.79 12.29 2.80
N LYS A 68 -13.68 11.17 2.12
CA LYS A 68 -13.77 11.14 0.66
C LYS A 68 -14.24 9.78 0.18
N ARG A 69 -15.07 9.79 -0.84
CA ARG A 69 -15.39 8.64 -1.68
C ARG A 69 -15.09 9.00 -3.13
N GLY A 70 -14.65 8.03 -3.89
CA GLY A 70 -14.27 8.24 -5.29
C GLY A 70 -13.45 7.09 -5.84
N TRP A 71 -12.74 7.35 -6.89
CA TRP A 71 -11.91 6.39 -7.58
C TRP A 71 -10.44 6.74 -7.45
N THR A 72 -9.57 5.74 -7.38
CA THR A 72 -8.12 5.90 -7.37
C THR A 72 -7.46 4.94 -8.34
N ASP A 73 -6.61 5.50 -9.18
CA ASP A 73 -5.67 4.81 -10.06
C ASP A 73 -4.22 5.00 -9.58
N LYS A 74 -4.05 5.39 -8.33
CA LYS A 74 -2.74 5.72 -7.78
C LYS A 74 -1.79 4.53 -7.89
N PHE A 75 -0.72 4.70 -8.67
CA PHE A 75 0.37 3.75 -8.79
C PHE A 75 1.53 4.16 -7.88
N ILE A 76 1.85 3.30 -6.91
CA ILE A 76 2.91 3.52 -5.94
C ILE A 76 4.08 2.59 -6.28
N TYR A 77 5.22 3.17 -6.65
CA TYR A 77 6.46 2.46 -6.97
C TYR A 77 7.68 3.32 -6.60
N PRO A 78 8.87 2.77 -6.44
CA PRO A 78 10.07 3.55 -6.11
C PRO A 78 10.49 4.52 -7.24
N PRO A 79 10.93 5.77 -6.86
CA PRO A 79 10.87 6.37 -5.54
C PRO A 79 9.49 6.93 -5.21
N TYR A 80 8.98 6.64 -4.03
CA TYR A 80 7.71 7.21 -3.53
C TYR A 80 7.85 7.54 -2.04
N GLU A 81 7.46 8.75 -1.65
CA GLU A 81 7.42 9.19 -0.26
C GLU A 81 6.01 9.03 0.31
N TYR A 82 5.87 8.15 1.27
CA TYR A 82 4.59 7.93 1.94
C TYR A 82 4.24 9.10 2.85
N LYS A 83 3.00 9.58 2.74
CA LYS A 83 2.53 10.77 3.45
C LYS A 83 1.69 10.43 4.68
N MET A 84 0.99 9.29 4.61
CA MET A 84 0.00 8.93 5.63
C MET A 84 0.33 7.64 6.35
N VAL A 85 0.90 6.66 5.66
CA VAL A 85 1.13 5.32 6.21
C VAL A 85 2.52 5.23 6.83
N ASP A 86 2.58 4.95 8.13
CA ASP A 86 3.84 4.78 8.87
C ASP A 86 4.29 3.32 8.94
N LYS A 87 3.33 2.38 8.94
CA LYS A 87 3.57 0.93 8.97
C LYS A 87 2.54 0.22 8.11
N MET A 88 2.92 -0.93 7.59
CA MET A 88 2.06 -1.70 6.69
C MET A 88 1.99 -3.16 7.10
N ILE A 89 0.78 -3.73 7.10
CA ILE A 89 0.56 -5.17 7.21
C ILE A 89 -0.01 -5.65 5.87
N THR A 90 0.64 -6.60 5.23
CA THR A 90 0.17 -7.12 3.93
C THR A 90 0.68 -8.55 3.72
N ASN A 91 0.04 -9.29 2.79
CA ASN A 91 0.49 -10.60 2.38
C ASN A 91 1.79 -10.53 1.54
N PHE A 92 2.36 -11.68 1.24
CA PHE A 92 3.42 -11.81 0.23
C PHE A 92 2.81 -11.82 -1.17
N HIS A 93 3.34 -10.98 -2.05
CA HIS A 93 2.81 -10.73 -3.39
C HIS A 93 3.61 -11.45 -4.48
N THR A 94 3.02 -11.61 -5.66
CA THR A 94 3.70 -12.20 -6.83
C THR A 94 4.83 -11.29 -7.35
N PRO A 95 5.87 -11.88 -7.96
CA PRO A 95 6.82 -11.11 -8.76
C PRO A 95 6.12 -10.28 -9.84
N GLN A 96 6.73 -9.17 -10.24
CA GLN A 96 6.24 -8.27 -11.30
C GLN A 96 4.83 -7.69 -11.05
N SER A 97 4.36 -7.69 -9.79
CA SER A 97 3.09 -7.07 -9.44
C SER A 97 3.27 -5.63 -8.97
N THR A 98 2.25 -4.81 -9.19
CA THR A 98 2.16 -3.45 -8.63
C THR A 98 2.23 -3.45 -7.10
N LEU A 99 1.75 -4.53 -6.47
CA LEU A 99 1.77 -4.72 -5.03
C LEU A 99 3.20 -4.93 -4.50
N LEU A 100 4.02 -5.72 -5.20
CA LEU A 100 5.42 -5.88 -4.84
C LEU A 100 6.22 -4.58 -5.03
N MET A 101 5.85 -3.76 -6.02
CA MET A 101 6.43 -2.44 -6.20
C MET A 101 6.08 -1.50 -5.05
N MET A 102 4.83 -1.50 -4.61
CA MET A 102 4.37 -0.70 -3.47
C MET A 102 5.16 -1.03 -2.20
N VAL A 103 5.28 -2.30 -1.81
CA VAL A 103 6.04 -2.67 -0.61
C VAL A 103 7.54 -2.39 -0.78
N SER A 104 8.06 -2.46 -2.01
CA SER A 104 9.44 -2.11 -2.31
C SER A 104 9.69 -0.59 -2.23
N ALA A 105 8.69 0.23 -2.56
CA ALA A 105 8.73 1.67 -2.34
C ALA A 105 8.73 2.01 -0.85
N PHE A 106 8.05 1.20 -0.02
CA PHE A 106 7.95 1.42 1.42
C PHE A 106 9.25 1.08 2.17
N ALA A 107 9.77 -0.13 1.99
CA ALA A 107 10.87 -0.65 2.80
C ALA A 107 12.22 -0.71 2.03
N GLY A 108 12.20 -0.35 0.76
CA GLY A 108 13.37 -0.51 -0.11
C GLY A 108 13.49 -1.90 -0.73
N ARG A 109 13.86 -1.92 -2.00
CA ARG A 109 13.95 -3.17 -2.81
C ARG A 109 14.86 -4.24 -2.21
N LYS A 110 16.00 -3.82 -1.62
CA LYS A 110 16.99 -4.77 -1.05
C LYS A 110 16.40 -5.52 0.14
N LEU A 111 15.73 -4.81 1.06
CA LEU A 111 15.13 -5.42 2.24
C LEU A 111 13.97 -6.35 1.87
N ILE A 112 13.08 -5.91 0.99
CA ILE A 112 11.96 -6.72 0.50
C ILE A 112 12.46 -7.99 -0.18
N LYS A 113 13.49 -7.90 -1.05
CA LYS A 113 14.09 -9.10 -1.66
C LYS A 113 14.61 -10.09 -0.62
N LYS A 114 15.31 -9.60 0.42
CA LYS A 114 15.82 -10.45 1.51
C LYS A 114 14.66 -11.10 2.28
N ALA A 115 13.63 -10.35 2.64
CA ALA A 115 12.45 -10.86 3.34
C ALA A 115 11.74 -11.98 2.55
N TYR A 116 11.58 -11.79 1.24
CA TYR A 116 10.95 -12.77 0.36
C TYR A 116 11.76 -14.05 0.20
N LEU A 117 13.09 -13.94 0.12
CA LEU A 117 13.97 -15.11 0.09
C LEU A 117 13.87 -15.90 1.39
N GLU A 118 13.84 -15.19 2.53
CA GLU A 118 13.69 -15.85 3.84
C GLU A 118 12.29 -16.47 4.00
N ALA A 119 11.24 -15.80 3.56
CA ALA A 119 9.88 -16.34 3.57
C ALA A 119 9.78 -17.64 2.75
N LYS A 120 10.40 -17.68 1.56
CA LYS A 120 10.49 -18.90 0.74
C LYS A 120 11.26 -20.01 1.45
N ARG A 121 12.41 -19.69 2.06
CA ARG A 121 13.24 -20.66 2.80
C ARG A 121 12.46 -21.27 3.97
N LYS A 122 11.66 -20.46 4.66
CA LYS A 122 10.83 -20.88 5.79
C LYS A 122 9.44 -21.41 5.38
N LYS A 123 9.19 -21.56 4.07
CA LYS A 123 7.94 -22.11 3.54
C LYS A 123 6.69 -21.34 3.94
N TYR A 124 6.79 -20.00 4.08
CA TYR A 124 5.62 -19.15 4.24
C TYR A 124 4.70 -19.25 3.01
N ARG A 125 3.41 -19.19 3.27
CA ARG A 125 2.38 -19.21 2.21
C ARG A 125 2.24 -17.81 1.63
N PHE A 126 2.12 -17.74 0.32
CA PHE A 126 2.01 -16.50 -0.43
C PHE A 126 0.57 -16.23 -0.82
N LEU A 127 0.30 -15.00 -1.31
CA LEU A 127 -0.97 -14.49 -1.81
C LEU A 127 -2.05 -14.30 -0.73
N SER A 128 -3.28 -14.04 -1.17
CA SER A 128 -4.38 -13.54 -0.32
C SER A 128 -4.79 -14.45 0.83
N TYR A 129 -4.61 -15.76 0.67
CA TYR A 129 -4.89 -16.75 1.72
C TYR A 129 -3.63 -17.24 2.43
N GLY A 130 -2.51 -16.59 2.16
CA GLY A 130 -1.22 -16.92 2.74
C GLY A 130 -0.91 -16.14 4.01
N ASP A 131 0.36 -16.22 4.38
CA ASP A 131 0.88 -15.51 5.54
C ASP A 131 1.04 -14.02 5.25
N ALA A 132 1.15 -13.22 6.30
CA ALA A 132 1.33 -11.78 6.20
C ALA A 132 2.68 -11.35 6.79
N MET A 133 3.16 -10.19 6.33
CA MET A 133 4.31 -9.49 6.89
C MET A 133 3.88 -8.15 7.45
N ILE A 134 4.54 -7.71 8.52
CA ILE A 134 4.51 -6.33 8.98
C ILE A 134 5.78 -5.63 8.54
N ILE A 135 5.62 -4.43 8.00
CA ILE A 135 6.71 -3.56 7.56
C ILE A 135 6.69 -2.31 8.45
N VAL A 136 7.78 -2.05 9.12
CA VAL A 136 7.95 -1.00 10.14
C VAL A 136 9.09 -0.06 9.77
#